data_e169804ddc824d32eed64681ed73ea7e
#
_entry.id   e169804ddc824d32eed64681ed73ea7e
#
_cell.length_a   1.000
_cell.length_b   1.000
_cell.length_c   1.000
_cell.angle_alpha   90.00
_cell.angle_beta   90.00
_cell.angle_gamma   90.00
#
_symmetry.space_group_name_H-M   'P 1'
#
loop_
_entity.id
_entity.type
_entity.pdbx_description
1 polymer ?
#
loop_
_entity_poly.entity_id
_entity_poly.type
_entity_poly.pdbx_seq_one_letter_code
_entity_poly.pdbx_strand_id
1 'polypeptide(L)'
;FLSAAFNPPADGIALDGLARGWAHIERATRDGQDREARLQLMSASMQGAMAFQKGLGCVHSLSHSLGGVDPRLHHGTLNAMFLPAVVRFNAPAESIRSEHRLDRMARAMGLKSGSDIPDAIRDLNARLGLPTGLAAMGVEASWFDRIITGALADHCHKTNPVIASASDYREMLETSM
;
A
#
# COMPACT_ATOMS: atom_id res chain seq x y z
N PHE A 1 -0.37 -0.03 9.38
CA PHE A 1 -1.53 0.20 10.26
C PHE A 1 -2.56 -0.93 10.19
N LEU A 2 -2.87 -1.47 9.00
CA LEU A 2 -3.90 -2.52 8.82
C LEU A 2 -3.48 -3.93 9.26
N SER A 3 -2.18 -4.21 9.41
CA SER A 3 -1.67 -5.50 9.90
C SER A 3 -2.34 -5.92 11.22
N ALA A 4 -2.56 -7.22 11.40
CA ALA A 4 -3.30 -7.79 12.52
C ALA A 4 -2.57 -7.71 13.89
N ALA A 5 -1.27 -7.43 13.91
CA ALA A 5 -0.50 -7.37 15.15
C ALA A 5 -0.99 -6.24 16.07
N PHE A 6 -1.16 -6.54 17.36
CA PHE A 6 -1.50 -5.55 18.38
C PHE A 6 -0.26 -4.71 18.74
N ASN A 7 -0.22 -3.47 18.28
CA ASN A 7 0.85 -2.52 18.59
C ASN A 7 0.32 -1.07 18.54
N PRO A 8 -0.38 -0.60 19.59
CA PRO A 8 -0.97 0.74 19.62
C PRO A 8 0.03 1.90 19.38
N PRO A 9 1.28 1.87 19.89
CA PRO A 9 2.27 2.89 19.54
C PRO A 9 2.53 2.95 18.04
N ALA A 10 2.73 1.82 17.37
CA ALA A 10 2.93 1.75 15.94
C ALA A 10 1.70 2.22 15.15
N ASP A 11 0.49 1.95 15.65
CA ASP A 11 -0.76 2.44 15.04
C ASP A 11 -0.84 3.97 15.06
N GLY A 12 -0.48 4.61 16.18
CA GLY A 12 -0.45 6.07 16.28
C GLY A 12 0.57 6.69 15.33
N ILE A 13 1.80 6.15 15.32
CA ILE A 13 2.89 6.60 14.44
C ILE A 13 2.50 6.45 12.96
N ALA A 14 1.89 5.30 12.59
CA ALA A 14 1.47 5.04 11.21
C ALA A 14 0.40 6.04 10.72
N LEU A 15 -0.56 6.41 11.56
CA LEU A 15 -1.61 7.36 11.19
C LEU A 15 -1.07 8.79 11.05
N ASP A 16 -0.16 9.24 11.93
CA ASP A 16 0.48 10.55 11.78
C ASP A 16 1.35 10.58 10.50
N GLY A 17 2.12 9.52 10.25
CA GLY A 17 2.89 9.37 9.02
C GLY A 17 2.02 9.40 7.75
N LEU A 18 0.87 8.71 7.78
CA LEU A 18 -0.10 8.73 6.68
C LEU A 18 -0.65 10.14 6.44
N ALA A 19 -1.06 10.85 7.49
CA ALA A 19 -1.59 12.21 7.36
C ALA A 19 -0.56 13.16 6.75
N ARG A 20 0.70 13.12 7.21
CA ARG A 20 1.80 13.94 6.67
C ARG A 20 2.09 13.60 5.21
N GLY A 21 2.25 12.32 4.91
CA GLY A 21 2.53 11.86 3.54
C GLY A 21 1.43 12.28 2.58
N TRP A 22 0.19 12.03 2.95
CA TRP A 22 -0.98 12.35 2.13
C TRP A 22 -1.11 13.87 1.84
N ALA A 23 -0.90 14.71 2.85
CA ALA A 23 -1.04 16.16 2.71
C ALA A 23 0.08 16.83 1.88
N HIS A 24 1.28 16.21 1.79
CA HIS A 24 2.45 16.91 1.26
C HIS A 24 3.09 16.26 0.03
N ILE A 25 2.69 15.02 -0.35
CA ILE A 25 3.37 14.30 -1.44
C ILE A 25 3.25 15.03 -2.79
N GLU A 26 2.08 15.57 -3.12
CA GLU A 26 1.89 16.30 -4.38
C GLU A 26 2.74 17.58 -4.43
N ARG A 27 2.82 18.33 -3.32
CA ARG A 27 3.67 19.52 -3.23
C ARG A 27 5.14 19.18 -3.45
N ALA A 28 5.63 18.17 -2.74
CA ALA A 28 7.04 17.76 -2.83
C ALA A 28 7.40 17.17 -4.21
N THR A 29 6.43 16.52 -4.88
CA THR A 29 6.63 16.00 -6.25
C THR A 29 6.65 17.12 -7.27
N ARG A 30 5.80 18.15 -7.10
CA ARG A 30 5.73 19.31 -7.99
C ARG A 30 6.94 20.23 -7.84
N ASP A 31 7.38 20.44 -6.60
CA ASP A 31 8.53 21.28 -6.27
C ASP A 31 9.47 20.57 -5.30
N GLY A 32 10.55 20.00 -5.84
CA GLY A 32 11.58 19.33 -5.06
C GLY A 32 12.38 20.27 -4.14
N GLN A 33 12.19 21.58 -4.23
CA GLN A 33 12.81 22.57 -3.33
C GLN A 33 11.88 23.04 -2.21
N ASP A 34 10.62 22.60 -2.19
CA ASP A 34 9.68 22.86 -1.08
C ASP A 34 10.17 22.15 0.21
N ARG A 35 10.96 22.90 0.99
CA ARG A 35 11.62 22.35 2.19
C ARG A 35 10.61 21.84 3.21
N GLU A 36 9.47 22.52 3.38
CA GLU A 36 8.43 22.08 4.32
C GLU A 36 7.83 20.75 3.88
N ALA A 37 7.37 20.66 2.63
CA ALA A 37 6.78 19.43 2.11
C ALA A 37 7.77 18.26 2.18
N ARG A 38 9.03 18.49 1.84
CA ARG A 38 10.10 17.47 1.94
C ARG A 38 10.35 17.03 3.39
N LEU A 39 10.36 17.96 4.34
CA LEU A 39 10.51 17.64 5.77
C LEU A 39 9.34 16.75 6.25
N GLN A 40 8.12 17.09 5.85
CA GLN A 40 6.94 16.30 6.20
C GLN A 40 6.99 14.89 5.59
N LEU A 41 7.46 14.75 4.34
CA LEU A 41 7.63 13.45 3.70
C LEU A 41 8.75 12.61 4.33
N MET A 42 9.87 13.23 4.71
CA MET A 42 10.93 12.52 5.43
C MET A 42 10.43 12.01 6.78
N SER A 43 9.66 12.82 7.51
CA SER A 43 9.02 12.41 8.76
C SER A 43 8.03 11.27 8.52
N ALA A 44 7.18 11.36 7.49
CA ALA A 44 6.23 10.31 7.12
C ALA A 44 6.93 8.99 6.77
N SER A 45 8.03 9.05 6.00
CA SER A 45 8.82 7.88 5.64
C SER A 45 9.45 7.19 6.86
N MET A 46 10.04 7.99 7.77
CA MET A 46 10.60 7.47 9.02
C MET A 46 9.50 6.81 9.88
N GLN A 47 8.36 7.46 10.02
CA GLN A 47 7.23 6.93 10.79
C GLN A 47 6.67 5.63 10.17
N GLY A 48 6.59 5.56 8.84
CA GLY A 48 6.24 4.34 8.14
C GLY A 48 7.19 3.19 8.47
N ALA A 49 8.50 3.46 8.42
CA ALA A 49 9.52 2.47 8.78
C ALA A 49 9.42 2.03 10.26
N MET A 50 9.18 2.95 11.18
CA MET A 50 8.96 2.62 12.60
C MET A 50 7.71 1.74 12.80
N ALA A 51 6.68 1.91 11.99
CA ALA A 51 5.47 1.10 12.04
C ALA A 51 5.61 -0.32 11.43
N PHE A 52 6.70 -0.63 10.73
CA PHE A 52 6.96 -1.94 10.11
C PHE A 52 6.96 -3.11 11.10
N GLN A 53 7.18 -2.83 12.38
CA GLN A 53 7.10 -3.83 13.45
C GLN A 53 5.75 -4.56 13.50
N LYS A 54 4.69 -3.99 12.93
CA LYS A 54 3.39 -4.66 12.80
C LYS A 54 3.33 -5.68 11.69
N GLY A 55 4.28 -5.67 10.76
CA GLY A 55 4.24 -6.43 9.51
C GLY A 55 3.63 -5.65 8.36
N LEU A 56 3.91 -6.10 7.13
CA LEU A 56 3.62 -5.34 5.91
C LEU A 56 2.38 -5.85 5.15
N GLY A 57 2.26 -7.15 4.90
CA GLY A 57 1.08 -7.76 4.24
C GLY A 57 1.19 -7.90 2.71
N CYS A 58 0.03 -8.12 2.06
CA CYS A 58 -0.06 -8.53 0.65
C CYS A 58 0.55 -7.54 -0.35
N VAL A 59 0.52 -6.23 -0.07
CA VAL A 59 1.16 -5.23 -0.95
C VAL A 59 2.64 -5.57 -1.13
N HIS A 60 3.35 -5.81 -0.03
CA HIS A 60 4.78 -6.12 -0.06
C HIS A 60 5.03 -7.54 -0.56
N SER A 61 4.21 -8.52 -0.21
CA SER A 61 4.34 -9.88 -0.76
C SER A 61 4.29 -9.88 -2.29
N LEU A 62 3.35 -9.15 -2.88
CA LEU A 62 3.23 -8.99 -4.33
C LEU A 62 4.41 -8.21 -4.92
N SER A 63 4.78 -7.07 -4.33
CA SER A 63 5.84 -6.23 -4.87
C SER A 63 7.24 -6.84 -4.74
N HIS A 64 7.51 -7.57 -3.66
CA HIS A 64 8.76 -8.33 -3.51
C HIS A 64 8.86 -9.43 -4.57
N SER A 65 7.77 -10.20 -4.72
CA SER A 65 7.74 -11.28 -5.69
C SER A 65 7.89 -10.76 -7.12
N LEU A 66 7.16 -9.71 -7.50
CA LEU A 66 7.25 -9.11 -8.83
C LEU A 66 8.60 -8.46 -9.09
N GLY A 67 9.18 -7.76 -8.09
CA GLY A 67 10.54 -7.24 -8.16
C GLY A 67 11.60 -8.32 -8.30
N GLY A 68 11.35 -9.53 -7.78
CA GLY A 68 12.17 -10.72 -8.00
C GLY A 68 12.02 -11.33 -9.39
N VAL A 69 10.89 -11.10 -10.07
CA VAL A 69 10.66 -11.51 -11.47
C VAL A 69 11.35 -10.54 -12.42
N ASP A 70 11.19 -9.24 -12.21
CA ASP A 70 11.88 -8.18 -12.97
C ASP A 70 12.47 -7.11 -12.03
N PRO A 71 13.77 -7.16 -11.74
CA PRO A 71 14.44 -6.21 -10.85
C PRO A 71 14.49 -4.76 -11.34
N ARG A 72 14.10 -4.48 -12.58
CA ARG A 72 14.03 -3.11 -13.12
C ARG A 72 12.78 -2.37 -12.63
N LEU A 73 11.79 -3.08 -12.12
CA LEU A 73 10.54 -2.49 -11.62
C LEU A 73 10.78 -1.82 -10.26
N HIS A 74 10.44 -0.53 -10.19
CA HIS A 74 10.65 0.25 -8.97
C HIS A 74 9.69 -0.17 -7.86
N HIS A 75 10.22 -0.62 -6.72
CA HIS A 75 9.47 -1.17 -5.59
C HIS A 75 8.34 -0.24 -5.09
N GLY A 76 8.63 1.05 -4.93
CA GLY A 76 7.62 2.02 -4.47
C GLY A 76 6.46 2.18 -5.46
N THR A 77 6.74 2.13 -6.77
CA THR A 77 5.71 2.18 -7.82
C THR A 77 4.85 0.90 -7.77
N LEU A 78 5.46 -0.27 -7.60
CA LEU A 78 4.72 -1.52 -7.44
C LEU A 78 3.78 -1.48 -6.23
N ASN A 79 4.27 -0.98 -5.08
CA ASN A 79 3.43 -0.80 -3.90
C ASN A 79 2.23 0.12 -4.19
N ALA A 80 2.44 1.22 -4.91
CA ALA A 80 1.37 2.14 -5.27
C ALA A 80 0.32 1.48 -6.19
N MET A 81 0.73 0.60 -7.11
CA MET A 81 -0.19 -0.14 -7.99
C MET A 81 -1.04 -1.16 -7.24
N PHE A 82 -0.43 -1.92 -6.32
CA PHE A 82 -1.15 -2.95 -5.57
C PHE A 82 -2.04 -2.41 -4.45
N LEU A 83 -1.71 -1.25 -3.89
CA LEU A 83 -2.35 -0.73 -2.68
C LEU A 83 -3.88 -0.63 -2.77
N PRO A 84 -4.50 -0.11 -3.87
CA PRO A 84 -5.96 -0.04 -3.98
C PRO A 84 -6.65 -1.40 -3.91
N ALA A 85 -6.14 -2.41 -4.62
CA ALA A 85 -6.69 -3.76 -4.63
C ALA A 85 -6.58 -4.43 -3.26
N VAL A 86 -5.42 -4.32 -2.62
CA VAL A 86 -5.17 -4.92 -1.30
C VAL A 86 -5.99 -4.25 -0.19
N VAL A 87 -6.21 -2.93 -0.25
CA VAL A 87 -7.10 -2.24 0.71
C VAL A 87 -8.52 -2.77 0.58
N ARG A 88 -9.04 -2.95 -0.64
CA ARG A 88 -10.36 -3.57 -0.87
C ARG A 88 -10.43 -4.99 -0.35
N PHE A 89 -9.44 -5.81 -0.64
CA PHE A 89 -9.35 -7.19 -0.17
C PHE A 89 -9.37 -7.29 1.35
N ASN A 90 -8.68 -6.40 2.04
CA ASN A 90 -8.59 -6.41 3.49
C ASN A 90 -9.81 -5.80 4.20
N ALA A 91 -10.64 -5.01 3.51
CA ALA A 91 -11.75 -4.28 4.12
C ALA A 91 -12.74 -5.15 4.94
N PRO A 92 -13.08 -6.39 4.53
CA PRO A 92 -13.99 -7.25 5.29
C PRO A 92 -13.37 -7.90 6.53
N ALA A 93 -12.05 -7.78 6.77
CA ALA A 93 -11.40 -8.40 7.91
C ALA A 93 -12.01 -7.92 9.25
N GLU A 94 -12.26 -8.86 10.17
CA GLU A 94 -12.86 -8.53 11.47
C GLU A 94 -12.00 -7.51 12.25
N SER A 95 -10.68 -7.67 12.27
CA SER A 95 -9.76 -6.74 12.92
C SER A 95 -9.78 -5.31 12.33
N ILE A 96 -10.22 -5.17 11.08
CA ILE A 96 -10.37 -3.87 10.42
C ILE A 96 -11.73 -3.26 10.74
N ARG A 97 -12.78 -4.06 10.70
CA ARG A 97 -14.15 -3.63 10.92
C ARG A 97 -14.43 -3.26 12.37
N SER A 98 -14.07 -4.14 13.32
CA SER A 98 -14.33 -3.96 14.75
C SER A 98 -13.61 -2.72 15.32
N GLU A 99 -12.46 -2.36 14.79
CA GLU A 99 -11.70 -1.18 15.23
C GLU A 99 -11.85 0.04 14.30
N HIS A 100 -12.76 -0.02 13.32
CA HIS A 100 -12.99 1.05 12.33
C HIS A 100 -11.71 1.55 11.67
N ARG A 101 -10.77 0.62 11.36
CA ARG A 101 -9.41 0.99 10.92
C ARG A 101 -9.41 1.78 9.61
N LEU A 102 -10.25 1.42 8.63
CA LEU A 102 -10.34 2.20 7.38
C LEU A 102 -10.89 3.60 7.60
N ASP A 103 -11.88 3.79 8.48
CA ASP A 103 -12.40 5.12 8.78
C ASP A 103 -11.37 5.98 9.54
N ARG A 104 -10.53 5.35 10.37
CA ARG A 104 -9.40 6.03 11.01
C ARG A 104 -8.37 6.50 9.98
N MET A 105 -8.06 5.67 8.98
CA MET A 105 -7.21 6.05 7.86
C MET A 105 -7.83 7.15 7.02
N ALA A 106 -9.12 7.03 6.68
CA ALA A 106 -9.84 8.04 5.92
C ALA A 106 -9.78 9.42 6.61
N ARG A 107 -10.00 9.47 7.92
CA ARG A 107 -9.82 10.71 8.69
C ARG A 107 -8.41 11.29 8.60
N ALA A 108 -7.38 10.44 8.69
CA ALA A 108 -6.00 10.88 8.55
C ALA A 108 -5.68 11.42 7.14
N MET A 109 -6.39 10.93 6.13
CA MET A 109 -6.31 11.37 4.73
C MET A 109 -7.25 12.53 4.38
N GLY A 110 -8.11 12.98 5.31
CA GLY A 110 -9.14 14.01 5.04
C GLY A 110 -10.29 13.51 4.17
N LEU A 111 -10.52 12.19 4.09
CA LEU A 111 -11.61 11.55 3.34
C LEU A 111 -12.86 11.38 4.21
N LYS A 112 -14.01 11.20 3.57
CA LYS A 112 -15.30 11.05 4.26
C LYS A 112 -15.51 9.64 4.83
N SER A 113 -15.06 8.61 4.11
CA SER A 113 -15.29 7.20 4.44
C SER A 113 -14.06 6.34 4.14
N GLY A 114 -13.88 5.26 4.89
CA GLY A 114 -12.88 4.23 4.60
C GLY A 114 -13.08 3.57 3.23
N SER A 115 -14.31 3.51 2.71
CA SER A 115 -14.61 3.00 1.37
C SER A 115 -14.03 3.85 0.24
N ASP A 116 -13.75 5.13 0.50
CA ASP A 116 -13.21 6.05 -0.52
C ASP A 116 -11.69 5.87 -0.73
N ILE A 117 -10.99 5.21 0.20
CA ILE A 117 -9.53 5.11 0.21
C ILE A 117 -8.96 4.52 -1.09
N PRO A 118 -9.45 3.37 -1.61
CA PRO A 118 -8.88 2.79 -2.82
C PRO A 118 -8.94 3.72 -4.04
N ASP A 119 -10.05 4.42 -4.19
CA ASP A 119 -10.26 5.34 -5.31
C ASP A 119 -9.41 6.61 -5.14
N ALA A 120 -9.36 7.16 -3.92
CA ALA A 120 -8.49 8.29 -3.60
C ALA A 120 -7.01 8.01 -3.86
N ILE A 121 -6.55 6.76 -3.60
CA ILE A 121 -5.17 6.34 -3.92
C ILE A 121 -4.96 6.29 -5.43
N ARG A 122 -5.90 5.73 -6.20
CA ARG A 122 -5.79 5.72 -7.67
C ARG A 122 -5.72 7.13 -8.26
N ASP A 123 -6.58 8.01 -7.77
CA ASP A 123 -6.60 9.42 -8.19
C ASP A 123 -5.29 10.13 -7.85
N LEU A 124 -4.73 9.87 -6.66
CA LEU A 124 -3.42 10.40 -6.27
C LEU A 124 -2.32 9.87 -7.20
N ASN A 125 -2.29 8.57 -7.47
CA ASN A 125 -1.31 7.96 -8.39
C ASN A 125 -1.35 8.64 -9.77
N ALA A 126 -2.55 8.90 -10.30
CA ALA A 126 -2.72 9.60 -11.57
C ALA A 126 -2.20 11.04 -11.51
N ARG A 127 -2.49 11.79 -10.43
CA ARG A 127 -1.99 13.17 -10.25
C ARG A 127 -0.47 13.24 -10.08
N LEU A 128 0.14 12.18 -9.54
CA LEU A 128 1.59 12.03 -9.41
C LEU A 128 2.28 11.57 -10.71
N GLY A 129 1.51 11.28 -11.76
CA GLY A 129 2.04 10.77 -13.04
C GLY A 129 2.58 9.34 -12.96
N LEU A 130 2.12 8.54 -11.99
CA LEU A 130 2.48 7.12 -11.91
C LEU A 130 1.79 6.32 -13.03
N PRO A 131 2.31 5.12 -13.38
CA PRO A 131 1.66 4.24 -14.36
C PRO A 131 0.19 3.99 -14.04
N THR A 132 -0.61 3.74 -15.08
CA THR A 132 -2.06 3.47 -14.92
C THR A 132 -2.35 2.07 -14.39
N GLY A 133 -1.36 1.18 -14.38
CA GLY A 133 -1.43 -0.19 -13.89
C GLY A 133 -0.15 -0.95 -14.23
N LEU A 134 -0.11 -2.21 -13.85
CA LEU A 134 1.04 -3.09 -14.06
C LEU A 134 1.34 -3.31 -15.55
N ALA A 135 0.29 -3.38 -16.41
CA ALA A 135 0.47 -3.53 -17.85
C ALA A 135 1.28 -2.36 -18.45
N ALA A 136 1.03 -1.13 -17.99
CA ALA A 136 1.81 0.03 -18.42
C ALA A 136 3.29 -0.01 -17.97
N MET A 137 3.62 -0.90 -17.02
CA MET A 137 4.98 -1.17 -16.56
C MET A 137 5.64 -2.35 -17.30
N GLY A 138 4.95 -2.97 -18.28
CA GLY A 138 5.43 -4.12 -19.03
C GLY A 138 5.23 -5.47 -18.32
N VAL A 139 4.41 -5.52 -17.27
CA VAL A 139 4.06 -6.78 -16.60
C VAL A 139 3.08 -7.57 -17.45
N GLU A 140 3.33 -8.85 -17.61
CA GLU A 140 2.51 -9.76 -18.40
C GLU A 140 1.77 -10.76 -17.53
N ALA A 141 0.54 -11.13 -17.94
CA ALA A 141 -0.24 -12.14 -17.22
C ALA A 141 0.45 -13.52 -17.18
N SER A 142 1.34 -13.80 -18.11
CA SER A 142 2.19 -15.00 -18.13
C SER A 142 3.10 -15.12 -16.90
N TRP A 143 3.37 -14.02 -16.18
CA TRP A 143 4.20 -14.02 -14.96
C TRP A 143 3.41 -14.33 -13.68
N PHE A 144 2.09 -14.33 -13.73
CA PHE A 144 1.23 -14.38 -12.54
C PHE A 144 1.51 -15.60 -11.66
N ASP A 145 1.64 -16.79 -12.23
CA ASP A 145 1.87 -18.01 -11.43
C ASP A 145 3.18 -17.95 -10.66
N ARG A 146 4.23 -17.37 -11.25
CA ARG A 146 5.52 -17.16 -10.60
C ARG A 146 5.41 -16.12 -9.49
N ILE A 147 4.69 -15.01 -9.75
CA ILE A 147 4.47 -13.93 -8.75
C ILE A 147 3.66 -14.47 -7.58
N ILE A 148 2.58 -15.21 -7.83
CA ILE A 148 1.71 -15.79 -6.79
C ILE A 148 2.49 -16.77 -5.92
N THR A 149 3.30 -17.64 -6.53
CA THR A 149 4.15 -18.59 -5.79
C THR A 149 5.10 -17.85 -4.85
N GLY A 150 5.77 -16.80 -5.33
CA GLY A 150 6.66 -15.99 -4.52
C GLY A 150 5.93 -15.22 -3.42
N ALA A 151 4.77 -14.65 -3.71
CA ALA A 151 3.98 -13.90 -2.75
C ALA A 151 3.46 -14.78 -1.58
N LEU A 152 3.03 -16.00 -1.87
CA LEU A 152 2.64 -16.99 -0.85
C LEU A 152 3.79 -17.40 0.06
N ALA A 153 5.01 -17.42 -0.47
CA ALA A 153 6.22 -17.78 0.29
C ALA A 153 6.84 -16.57 1.03
N ASP A 154 6.43 -15.36 0.71
CA ASP A 154 6.98 -14.12 1.30
C ASP A 154 6.62 -13.98 2.78
N HIS A 155 7.56 -13.50 3.59
CA HIS A 155 7.35 -13.32 5.03
C HIS A 155 6.24 -12.32 5.37
N CYS A 156 5.96 -11.34 4.51
CA CYS A 156 4.90 -10.35 4.70
C CYS A 156 3.50 -10.95 4.56
N HIS A 157 3.35 -12.06 3.81
CA HIS A 157 2.07 -12.76 3.61
C HIS A 157 1.35 -13.06 4.93
N LYS A 158 2.10 -13.53 5.93
CA LYS A 158 1.55 -13.98 7.23
C LYS A 158 1.08 -12.83 8.13
N THR A 159 1.45 -11.60 7.83
CA THR A 159 1.10 -10.43 8.64
C THR A 159 -0.07 -9.63 8.06
N ASN A 160 -0.62 -10.07 6.92
CA ASN A 160 -1.83 -9.49 6.35
C ASN A 160 -3.06 -9.82 7.22
N PRO A 161 -4.03 -8.90 7.39
CA PRO A 161 -5.21 -9.16 8.22
C PRO A 161 -6.10 -10.31 7.70
N VAL A 162 -6.12 -10.54 6.39
CA VAL A 162 -6.72 -11.71 5.75
C VAL A 162 -5.62 -12.53 5.10
N ILE A 163 -5.48 -13.80 5.44
CA ILE A 163 -4.51 -14.67 4.78
C ILE A 163 -4.99 -14.96 3.36
N ALA A 164 -4.30 -14.43 2.39
CA ALA A 164 -4.67 -14.53 0.98
C ALA A 164 -4.38 -15.93 0.42
N SER A 165 -5.30 -16.47 -0.36
CA SER A 165 -5.09 -17.66 -1.19
C SER A 165 -4.40 -17.30 -2.51
N ALA A 166 -4.05 -18.31 -3.31
CA ALA A 166 -3.52 -18.11 -4.66
C ALA A 166 -4.55 -17.39 -5.57
N SER A 167 -5.84 -17.70 -5.42
CA SER A 167 -6.91 -17.02 -6.18
C SER A 167 -7.06 -15.56 -5.78
N ASP A 168 -6.90 -15.22 -4.51
CA ASP A 168 -6.97 -13.83 -4.04
C ASP A 168 -5.79 -13.01 -4.59
N TYR A 169 -4.59 -13.56 -4.61
CA TYR A 169 -3.44 -12.91 -5.23
C TYR A 169 -3.62 -12.72 -6.73
N ARG A 170 -4.23 -13.69 -7.41
CA ARG A 170 -4.56 -13.56 -8.86
C ARG A 170 -5.53 -12.40 -9.09
N GLU A 171 -6.61 -12.31 -8.31
CA GLU A 171 -7.57 -11.21 -8.41
C GLU A 171 -6.91 -9.84 -8.14
N MET A 172 -6.02 -9.74 -7.14
CA MET A 172 -5.26 -8.51 -6.88
C MET A 172 -4.36 -8.13 -8.07
N LEU A 173 -3.69 -9.10 -8.70
CA LEU A 173 -2.88 -8.88 -9.90
C LEU A 173 -3.74 -8.39 -11.07
N GLU A 174 -4.84 -9.09 -11.38
CA GLU A 174 -5.77 -8.75 -12.45
C GLU A 174 -6.37 -7.35 -12.27
N THR A 175 -6.76 -7.00 -11.03
CA THR A 175 -7.31 -5.69 -10.69
C THR A 175 -6.27 -4.57 -10.80
N SER A 176 -4.98 -4.90 -10.71
CA SER A 176 -3.87 -3.94 -10.77
C SER A 176 -3.24 -3.82 -12.17
N MET A 177 -3.71 -4.60 -13.17
CA MET A 177 -3.23 -4.51 -14.57
C MET A 177 -3.68 -3.23 -15.23
#